data_7e0272a43a2142baeb5fb8ef3f93531c
#
_entry.id   7e0272a43a2142baeb5fb8ef3f93531c
#
_cell.length_a   1.000
_cell.length_b   1.000
_cell.length_c   1.000
_cell.angle_alpha   90.00
_cell.angle_beta   90.00
_cell.angle_gamma   90.00
#
_symmetry.space_group_name_H-M   'P 1'
#
loop_
_entity.id
_entity.type
_entity.pdbx_description
1 polymer ?
#
loop_
_entity_poly.entity_id
_entity_poly.type
_entity_poly.pdbx_seq_one_letter_code
_entity_poly.pdbx_strand_id
1 'polypeptide(L)' 'MGREPDRQLDLRGTPCPLNWVKLKLELEQLEPGRVVEVLLDDGDAIRNVPRSAKAEGYRILEVAILPGGFRLLVARA' A
#
# COMPACT_ATOMS: atom_id res chain seq x y z
N MET A 1 -2.37 -9.40 -18.40
CA MET A 1 -2.16 -7.96 -18.23
C MET A 1 -2.36 -7.55 -16.78
N GLY A 2 -1.43 -6.81 -16.26
CA GLY A 2 -1.54 -6.31 -14.91
C GLY A 2 -2.54 -5.16 -14.81
N ARG A 3 -3.07 -4.93 -13.62
CA ARG A 3 -3.91 -3.80 -13.36
C ARG A 3 -3.03 -2.57 -13.13
N GLU A 4 -3.33 -1.48 -13.82
CA GLU A 4 -2.60 -0.24 -13.62
C GLU A 4 -3.13 0.48 -12.38
N PRO A 5 -2.24 1.00 -11.52
CA PRO A 5 -2.68 1.73 -10.36
C PRO A 5 -3.23 3.10 -10.74
N ASP A 6 -4.23 3.55 -9.98
CA ASP A 6 -4.81 4.89 -10.14
C ASP A 6 -3.93 5.95 -9.46
N ARG A 7 -3.18 5.55 -8.45
CA ARG A 7 -2.28 6.41 -7.68
C ARG A 7 -1.00 5.66 -7.36
N GLN A 8 0.07 6.42 -7.18
CA GLN A 8 1.35 5.88 -6.74
C GLN A 8 1.80 6.63 -5.50
N LEU A 9 2.30 5.88 -4.52
CA LEU A 9 2.70 6.44 -3.25
C LEU A 9 4.02 5.81 -2.81
N ASP A 10 5.05 6.63 -2.62
CA ASP A 10 6.34 6.15 -2.15
C ASP A 10 6.44 6.41 -0.65
N LEU A 11 6.34 5.35 0.12
CA LEU A 11 6.41 5.43 1.58
C LEU A 11 7.74 4.92 2.13
N ARG A 12 8.72 4.70 1.25
CA ARG A 12 10.05 4.30 1.70
C ARG A 12 10.65 5.41 2.55
N GLY A 13 11.29 5.03 3.65
CA GLY A 13 11.84 6.00 4.59
C GLY A 13 10.83 6.61 5.54
N THR A 14 9.56 6.25 5.43
CA THR A 14 8.51 6.76 6.33
C THR A 14 8.33 5.79 7.48
N PRO A 15 8.47 6.26 8.74
CA PRO A 15 8.36 5.36 9.90
C PRO A 15 6.92 4.90 10.14
N CYS A 16 6.79 3.74 10.76
CA CYS A 16 5.52 3.22 11.23
C CYS A 16 5.11 3.99 12.51
N PRO A 17 3.83 4.34 12.72
CA PRO A 17 2.68 4.02 11.88
C PRO A 17 2.35 5.08 10.81
N LEU A 18 3.21 6.04 10.63
CA LEU A 18 2.94 7.16 9.72
C LEU A 18 2.77 6.69 8.27
N ASN A 19 3.52 5.67 7.87
CA ASN A 19 3.38 5.07 6.54
C ASN A 19 1.95 4.56 6.29
N TRP A 20 1.37 3.85 7.27
CA TRP A 20 0.00 3.36 7.16
C TRP A 20 -0.99 4.52 7.11
N VAL A 21 -0.80 5.53 7.95
CA VAL A 21 -1.70 6.69 7.98
C VAL A 21 -1.74 7.38 6.62
N LYS A 22 -0.58 7.57 5.99
CA LYS A 22 -0.51 8.18 4.66
C LYS A 22 -1.24 7.35 3.61
N LEU A 23 -1.06 6.04 3.64
CA LEU A 23 -1.75 5.15 2.71
C LEU A 23 -3.25 5.20 2.92
N LYS A 24 -3.69 5.15 4.16
CA LYS A 24 -5.11 5.19 4.50
C LYS A 24 -5.77 6.48 3.98
N LEU A 25 -5.13 7.61 4.19
CA LEU A 25 -5.65 8.89 3.70
C LEU A 25 -5.78 8.89 2.18
N GLU A 26 -4.81 8.33 1.48
CA GLU A 26 -4.86 8.23 0.03
C GLU A 26 -6.01 7.34 -0.43
N LEU A 27 -6.18 6.19 0.21
CA LEU A 27 -7.27 5.26 -0.11
C LEU A 27 -8.65 5.88 0.14
N GLU A 28 -8.79 6.66 1.20
CA GLU A 28 -10.05 7.30 1.53
C GLU A 28 -10.49 8.35 0.51
N GLN A 29 -9.55 8.90 -0.25
CA GLN A 29 -9.83 9.87 -1.29
C GLN A 29 -10.24 9.22 -2.61
N LEU A 30 -10.09 7.91 -2.73
CA LEU A 30 -10.41 7.19 -3.96
C LEU A 30 -11.79 6.57 -3.89
N GLU A 31 -12.38 6.38 -5.06
CA GLU A 31 -13.62 5.65 -5.18
C GLU A 31 -13.40 4.15 -4.94
N PRO A 32 -14.44 3.41 -4.50
CA PRO A 32 -14.34 1.95 -4.36
C PRO A 32 -13.85 1.28 -5.64
N GLY A 33 -12.96 0.31 -5.50
CA GLY A 33 -12.39 -0.42 -6.62
C GLY A 33 -11.13 0.19 -7.20
N ARG A 34 -10.76 1.41 -6.81
CA ARG A 34 -9.53 2.04 -7.27
C ARG A 34 -8.32 1.42 -6.57
N VAL A 35 -7.17 1.54 -7.21
CA VAL A 35 -5.94 0.87 -6.79
C VAL A 35 -4.83 1.88 -6.55
N VAL A 36 -4.10 1.68 -5.45
CA VAL A 36 -2.91 2.46 -5.13
C VAL A 36 -1.69 1.54 -5.18
N GLU A 37 -0.65 1.99 -5.88
CA GLU A 37 0.65 1.35 -5.82
C GLU A 37 1.46 1.99 -4.69
N VAL A 38 1.98 1.16 -3.81
CA VAL A 38 2.72 1.64 -2.64
C VAL A 38 4.11 1.01 -2.63
N LEU A 39 5.12 1.85 -2.46
CA LEU A 39 6.48 1.38 -2.26
C LEU A 39 6.79 1.42 -0.77
N LEU A 40 7.28 0.31 -0.23
CA LEU A 40 7.55 0.15 1.20
C LEU A 40 8.95 -0.35 1.43
N ASP A 41 9.51 -0.01 2.58
CA ASP A 41 10.76 -0.59 3.04
C ASP A 41 10.57 -2.02 3.50
N ASP A 42 11.65 -2.77 3.49
CA ASP A 42 11.70 -4.07 4.13
C ASP A 42 11.59 -3.91 5.65
N GLY A 43 11.23 -4.98 6.34
CA GLY A 43 11.12 -4.99 7.80
C GLY A 43 9.72 -4.67 8.28
N ASP A 44 9.60 -3.70 9.18
CA ASP A 44 8.32 -3.41 9.84
C ASP A 44 7.25 -2.92 8.87
N ALA A 45 7.63 -2.13 7.87
CA ALA A 45 6.67 -1.57 6.92
C ALA A 45 5.92 -2.68 6.16
N ILE A 46 6.66 -3.63 5.56
CA ILE A 46 6.03 -4.68 4.77
C ILE A 46 5.25 -5.66 5.65
N ARG A 47 5.58 -5.76 6.93
CA ARG A 47 4.82 -6.61 7.85
C ARG A 47 3.55 -5.95 8.32
N ASN A 48 3.60 -4.66 8.62
CA ASN A 48 2.50 -3.96 9.29
C ASN A 48 1.51 -3.31 8.34
N VAL A 49 1.96 -2.71 7.25
CA VAL A 49 1.06 -1.99 6.33
C VAL A 49 0.02 -2.92 5.68
N PRO A 50 0.41 -4.08 5.09
CA PRO A 50 -0.59 -4.98 4.53
C PRO A 50 -1.58 -5.50 5.59
N ARG A 51 -1.09 -5.78 6.79
CA ARG A 51 -1.94 -6.25 7.88
C ARG A 51 -2.97 -5.19 8.25
N SER A 52 -2.54 -3.96 8.40
CA SER A 52 -3.43 -2.84 8.73
C SER A 52 -4.46 -2.62 7.63
N ALA A 53 -4.03 -2.70 6.37
CA ALA A 53 -4.93 -2.53 5.24
C ALA A 53 -6.02 -3.60 5.23
N LYS A 54 -5.65 -4.86 5.44
CA LYS A 54 -6.63 -5.96 5.49
C LYS A 54 -7.59 -5.79 6.66
N ALA A 55 -7.09 -5.36 7.82
CA ALA A 55 -7.92 -5.14 8.99
C ALA A 55 -8.97 -4.06 8.77
N GLU A 56 -8.68 -3.08 7.91
CA GLU A 56 -9.60 -2.00 7.58
C GLU A 56 -10.51 -2.33 6.39
N GLY A 57 -10.40 -3.54 5.84
CA GLY A 57 -11.24 -3.98 4.73
C GLY A 57 -10.69 -3.70 3.35
N TYR A 58 -9.49 -3.16 3.23
CA TYR A 58 -8.86 -2.97 1.92
C TYR A 58 -8.27 -4.29 1.42
N ARG A 59 -8.11 -4.39 0.11
CA ARG A 59 -7.65 -5.63 -0.52
C ARG A 59 -6.21 -5.48 -1.01
N ILE A 60 -5.38 -6.46 -0.69
CA ILE A 60 -4.02 -6.53 -1.20
C ILE A 60 -4.07 -7.36 -2.49
N LEU A 61 -3.82 -6.72 -3.62
CA LEU A 61 -3.89 -7.38 -4.92
C LEU A 61 -2.58 -8.04 -5.32
N GLU A 62 -1.46 -7.43 -4.97
CA GLU A 62 -0.16 -7.92 -5.37
C GLU A 62 0.90 -7.46 -4.40
N VAL A 63 1.90 -8.30 -4.19
CA VAL A 63 3.12 -7.95 -3.45
C VAL A 63 4.29 -8.35 -4.32
N ALA A 64 5.15 -7.40 -4.65
CA ALA A 64 6.35 -7.67 -5.45
C ALA A 64 7.59 -7.27 -4.66
N ILE A 65 8.65 -8.07 -4.78
CA ILE A 65 9.93 -7.79 -4.14
C ILE A 65 10.76 -6.91 -5.07
N LEU A 66 11.29 -5.82 -4.53
CA LEU A 66 12.15 -4.90 -5.26
C LEU A 66 13.51 -4.84 -4.58
N PRO A 67 14.55 -4.40 -5.29
CA PRO A 67 15.82 -4.10 -4.62
C PRO A 67 15.59 -3.03 -3.54
N GLY A 68 15.85 -3.41 -2.30
CA GLY A 68 15.72 -2.50 -1.16
C GLY A 68 14.32 -2.30 -0.63
N GLY A 69 13.32 -3.09 -1.07
CA GLY A 69 11.98 -2.92 -0.55
C GLY A 69 10.93 -3.76 -1.23
N PHE A 70 9.68 -3.27 -1.20
CA PHE A 70 8.52 -3.97 -1.74
C PHE A 70 7.61 -3.01 -2.47
N ARG A 71 6.92 -3.56 -3.47
CA ARG A 71 5.85 -2.86 -4.17
C ARG A 71 4.54 -3.58 -3.87
N LEU A 72 3.55 -2.81 -3.46
CA LEU A 72 2.26 -3.33 -3.04
C LEU A 72 1.17 -2.70 -3.88
N LEU A 73 0.21 -3.49 -4.34
CA LEU A 73 -1.00 -2.96 -4.96
C LEU A 73 -2.15 -3.16 -3.98
N VAL A 74 -2.76 -2.06 -3.57
CA VAL A 74 -3.85 -2.07 -2.60
C VAL A 74 -5.09 -1.47 -3.25
N ALA A 75 -6.19 -2.20 -3.17
CA ALA A 75 -7.46 -1.74 -3.71
C ALA A 75 -8.38 -1.28 -2.60
N ARG A 76 -9.09 -0.19 -2.86
CA ARG A 76 -10.19 0.20 -1.99
C ARG A 76 -11.37 -0.73 -2.26
N ALA A 77 -11.80 -1.39 -1.21
CA ALA A 77 -12.92 -2.33 -1.30
C ALA A 77 -14.26 -1.65 -1.45
#